data_c75575a38d9a4d4365d49809f1c84b9b
#
_entry.id   c75575a38d9a4d4365d49809f1c84b9b
#
_cell.length_a   1.000
_cell.length_b   1.000
_cell.length_c   1.000
_cell.angle_alpha   90.00
_cell.angle_beta   90.00
_cell.angle_gamma   90.00
#
_symmetry.space_group_name_H-M   'P 1'
#
loop_
_entity.id
_entity.type
_entity.pdbx_description
1 polymer ?
#
loop_
_entity_poly.entity_id
_entity_poly.type
_entity_poly.pdbx_seq_one_letter_code
_entity_poly.pdbx_strand_id
1 'polypeptide(L)'
;MALTKREIQKLRTQCNKLEDGPDYRINDYVSNLMNTVLDFQMKVGPVESAVEYYEENHGYRTHKKLKAFIDSFPNTKNGNLKLANTMWNNNHWTRAKFLRMLLYEFESRGIKGQQSLKKWVSSADFEKDIKGKFKTKEHSIGIALFQWLRLRLGVDTVKPDVHIMNFVSNAVGRRISQQEALDALMIVAEQTNRKAALLDAAIWHYQKENAEQG
;
A
#
# COMPACT_ATOMS: atom_id res chain seq x y z
N MET A 1 -19.90 5.65 10.25
CA MET A 1 -21.05 4.85 10.78
C MET A 1 -20.92 3.46 10.18
N ALA A 2 -21.00 2.38 10.96
CA ALA A 2 -20.87 1.02 10.41
C ALA A 2 -22.00 0.71 9.42
N LEU A 3 -21.73 -0.17 8.45
CA LEU A 3 -22.75 -0.63 7.51
C LEU A 3 -23.86 -1.42 8.23
N THR A 4 -25.09 -1.25 7.78
CA THR A 4 -26.24 -2.02 8.29
C THR A 4 -26.17 -3.48 7.80
N LYS A 5 -26.89 -4.38 8.47
CA LYS A 5 -27.00 -5.80 8.04
C LYS A 5 -27.47 -5.94 6.59
N ARG A 6 -28.41 -5.07 6.14
CA ARG A 6 -28.93 -5.05 4.77
C ARG A 6 -27.86 -4.62 3.76
N GLU A 7 -27.03 -3.61 4.11
CA GLU A 7 -25.91 -3.16 3.25
C GLU A 7 -24.84 -4.24 3.15
N ILE A 8 -24.46 -4.89 4.25
CA ILE A 8 -23.52 -6.02 4.25
C ILE A 8 -24.04 -7.16 3.37
N GLN A 9 -25.36 -7.48 3.46
CA GLN A 9 -25.94 -8.52 2.61
C GLN A 9 -25.87 -8.18 1.11
N LYS A 10 -26.14 -6.91 0.74
CA LYS A 10 -25.98 -6.44 -0.65
C LYS A 10 -24.55 -6.56 -1.12
N LEU A 11 -23.58 -6.10 -0.31
CA LEU A 11 -22.16 -6.18 -0.61
C LEU A 11 -21.72 -7.65 -0.79
N ARG A 12 -22.11 -8.53 0.13
CA ARG A 12 -21.83 -9.97 0.03
C ARG A 12 -22.34 -10.58 -1.28
N THR A 13 -23.56 -10.20 -1.71
CA THR A 13 -24.12 -10.66 -2.98
C THR A 13 -23.28 -10.24 -4.18
N GLN A 14 -22.71 -9.04 -4.17
CA GLN A 14 -21.80 -8.61 -5.25
C GLN A 14 -20.45 -9.33 -5.17
N CYS A 15 -19.88 -9.45 -3.97
CA CYS A 15 -18.60 -10.16 -3.76
C CYS A 15 -18.66 -11.63 -4.18
N ASN A 16 -19.78 -12.31 -3.98
CA ASN A 16 -19.97 -13.71 -4.39
C ASN A 16 -19.99 -13.94 -5.92
N LYS A 17 -20.07 -12.87 -6.71
CA LYS A 17 -19.97 -12.97 -8.19
C LYS A 17 -18.52 -12.92 -8.67
N LEU A 18 -17.58 -12.61 -7.79
CA LEU A 18 -16.17 -12.45 -8.10
C LEU A 18 -15.40 -13.72 -7.71
N GLU A 19 -14.55 -14.19 -8.60
CA GLU A 19 -13.53 -15.20 -8.29
C GLU A 19 -12.40 -14.54 -7.47
N ASP A 20 -11.62 -15.35 -6.74
CA ASP A 20 -10.50 -14.85 -5.96
C ASP A 20 -9.40 -14.27 -6.88
N GLY A 21 -8.90 -13.12 -6.53
CA GLY A 21 -7.80 -12.48 -7.25
C GLY A 21 -6.42 -13.02 -6.84
N PRO A 22 -5.34 -12.52 -7.46
CA PRO A 22 -3.97 -12.93 -7.17
C PRO A 22 -3.50 -12.50 -5.79
N ASP A 23 -2.45 -13.17 -5.31
CA ASP A 23 -1.76 -12.81 -4.07
C ASP A 23 -0.73 -11.70 -4.35
N TYR A 24 -0.79 -10.62 -3.59
CA TYR A 24 0.10 -9.44 -3.71
C TYR A 24 1.37 -9.51 -2.86
N ARG A 25 1.70 -10.64 -2.23
CA ARG A 25 2.83 -10.74 -1.32
C ARG A 25 4.18 -10.44 -1.98
N ILE A 26 4.96 -9.58 -1.33
CA ILE A 26 6.33 -9.26 -1.67
C ILE A 26 7.23 -9.70 -0.52
N ASN A 27 8.14 -10.62 -0.78
CA ASN A 27 9.05 -11.19 0.23
C ASN A 27 10.42 -10.48 0.32
N ASP A 28 10.47 -9.22 -0.09
CA ASP A 28 11.67 -8.39 -0.02
C ASP A 28 11.38 -7.07 0.71
N TYR A 29 12.23 -6.77 1.70
CA TYR A 29 12.10 -5.57 2.53
C TYR A 29 12.19 -4.28 1.72
N VAL A 30 13.19 -4.18 0.86
CA VAL A 30 13.47 -2.96 0.09
C VAL A 30 12.39 -2.74 -0.96
N SER A 31 11.99 -3.80 -1.66
CA SER A 31 10.88 -3.73 -2.63
C SER A 31 9.57 -3.32 -1.97
N ASN A 32 9.29 -3.79 -0.73
CA ASN A 32 8.13 -3.31 0.03
C ASN A 32 8.20 -1.81 0.35
N LEU A 33 9.37 -1.28 0.73
CA LEU A 33 9.54 0.15 0.99
C LEU A 33 9.36 0.97 -0.30
N MET A 34 9.99 0.55 -1.39
CA MET A 34 9.91 1.24 -2.68
C MET A 34 8.49 1.29 -3.21
N ASN A 35 7.81 0.14 -3.24
CA ASN A 35 6.40 0.10 -3.63
C ASN A 35 5.52 0.98 -2.72
N THR A 36 5.84 1.08 -1.42
CA THR A 36 5.08 1.95 -0.51
C THR A 36 5.23 3.43 -0.87
N VAL A 37 6.44 3.90 -1.19
CA VAL A 37 6.66 5.32 -1.48
C VAL A 37 6.32 5.70 -2.92
N LEU A 38 6.39 4.76 -3.86
CA LEU A 38 6.11 4.99 -5.28
C LEU A 38 4.61 4.91 -5.58
N ASP A 39 3.87 4.00 -4.95
CA ASP A 39 2.43 3.80 -5.18
C ASP A 39 1.55 4.99 -4.77
N PHE A 40 2.11 5.99 -4.08
CA PHE A 40 1.36 7.15 -3.64
C PHE A 40 0.85 7.97 -4.83
N GLN A 41 -0.43 7.80 -5.18
CA GLN A 41 -1.10 8.50 -6.31
C GLN A 41 -0.37 8.34 -7.66
N MET A 42 0.32 7.24 -7.88
CA MET A 42 0.97 6.92 -9.16
C MET A 42 0.22 5.75 -9.83
N LYS A 43 0.19 5.76 -11.16
CA LYS A 43 -0.32 4.63 -11.95
C LYS A 43 0.63 3.43 -11.81
N VAL A 44 0.12 2.21 -11.97
CA VAL A 44 0.87 0.97 -11.78
C VAL A 44 2.12 0.90 -12.66
N GLY A 45 2.01 1.11 -13.96
CA GLY A 45 3.13 1.01 -14.90
C GLY A 45 4.36 1.85 -14.52
N PRO A 46 4.24 3.16 -14.22
CA PRO A 46 5.35 3.97 -13.72
C PRO A 46 5.97 3.46 -12.40
N VAL A 47 5.20 2.82 -11.51
CA VAL A 47 5.75 2.21 -10.28
C VAL A 47 6.59 1.00 -10.63
N GLU A 48 6.06 0.10 -11.48
CA GLU A 48 6.76 -1.10 -11.94
C GLU A 48 8.07 -0.73 -12.63
N SER A 49 8.05 0.18 -13.60
CA SER A 49 9.25 0.64 -14.31
C SER A 49 10.31 1.24 -13.37
N ALA A 50 9.90 1.98 -12.34
CA ALA A 50 10.84 2.54 -11.36
C ALA A 50 11.47 1.45 -10.47
N VAL A 51 10.68 0.44 -10.09
CA VAL A 51 11.18 -0.70 -9.30
C VAL A 51 12.10 -1.58 -10.14
N GLU A 52 11.75 -1.88 -11.37
CA GLU A 52 12.60 -2.63 -12.32
C GLU A 52 13.92 -1.92 -12.54
N TYR A 53 13.92 -0.62 -12.84
CA TYR A 53 15.14 0.16 -12.99
C TYR A 53 16.05 0.07 -11.76
N TYR A 54 15.48 0.16 -10.55
CA TYR A 54 16.23 -0.01 -9.32
C TYR A 54 16.85 -1.41 -9.19
N GLU A 55 16.09 -2.43 -9.51
CA GLU A 55 16.52 -3.83 -9.43
C GLU A 55 17.70 -4.11 -10.37
N GLU A 56 17.65 -3.60 -11.60
CA GLU A 56 18.66 -3.77 -12.62
C GLU A 56 19.95 -3.00 -12.33
N ASN A 57 19.84 -1.79 -11.76
CA ASN A 57 20.98 -0.87 -11.63
C ASN A 57 21.60 -0.85 -10.23
N HIS A 58 20.86 -1.20 -9.19
CA HIS A 58 21.30 -1.08 -7.79
C HIS A 58 21.10 -2.36 -6.98
N GLY A 59 19.87 -2.88 -6.91
CA GLY A 59 19.57 -4.19 -6.31
C GLY A 59 19.93 -4.34 -4.83
N TYR A 60 20.02 -3.25 -4.05
CA TYR A 60 20.29 -3.36 -2.61
C TYR A 60 19.09 -3.99 -1.89
N ARG A 61 19.33 -5.09 -1.18
CA ARG A 61 18.26 -5.88 -0.52
C ARG A 61 18.22 -5.71 1.00
N THR A 62 19.18 -4.97 1.58
CA THR A 62 19.25 -4.81 3.03
C THR A 62 19.08 -3.36 3.45
N HIS A 63 18.48 -3.16 4.62
CA HIS A 63 18.33 -1.83 5.24
C HIS A 63 19.67 -1.07 5.27
N LYS A 64 20.75 -1.72 5.73
CA LYS A 64 22.07 -1.10 5.84
C LYS A 64 22.61 -0.58 4.50
N LYS A 65 22.51 -1.40 3.44
CA LYS A 65 23.03 -1.02 2.10
C LYS A 65 22.16 0.08 1.49
N LEU A 66 20.83 -0.03 1.58
CA LEU A 66 19.91 0.99 1.08
C LEU A 66 20.11 2.32 1.83
N LYS A 67 20.26 2.29 3.15
CA LYS A 67 20.51 3.49 3.96
C LYS A 67 21.84 4.17 3.57
N ALA A 68 22.92 3.40 3.47
CA ALA A 68 24.22 3.94 3.06
C ALA A 68 24.16 4.59 1.66
N PHE A 69 23.44 3.97 0.72
CA PHE A 69 23.22 4.55 -0.61
C PHE A 69 22.41 5.86 -0.53
N ILE A 70 21.32 5.89 0.20
CA ILE A 70 20.50 7.10 0.38
C ILE A 70 21.29 8.21 1.07
N ASP A 71 22.10 7.88 2.08
CA ASP A 71 22.90 8.84 2.84
C ASP A 71 24.06 9.44 2.05
N SER A 72 24.47 8.83 0.95
CA SER A 72 25.45 9.41 0.02
C SER A 72 24.93 10.66 -0.73
N PHE A 73 23.62 10.91 -0.69
CA PHE A 73 22.98 12.11 -1.25
C PHE A 73 22.56 13.06 -0.13
N PRO A 74 22.84 14.39 -0.25
CA PRO A 74 22.40 15.37 0.75
C PRO A 74 20.89 15.38 0.95
N ASN A 75 20.42 15.56 2.19
CA ASN A 75 18.98 15.66 2.48
C ASN A 75 18.45 17.09 2.18
N THR A 76 18.60 17.51 0.94
CA THR A 76 18.08 18.75 0.36
C THR A 76 17.16 18.42 -0.82
N LYS A 77 16.40 19.39 -1.34
CA LYS A 77 15.58 19.18 -2.54
C LYS A 77 16.43 18.64 -3.71
N ASN A 78 17.57 19.29 -4.00
CA ASN A 78 18.46 18.89 -5.07
C ASN A 78 19.11 17.51 -4.81
N GLY A 79 19.50 17.21 -3.59
CA GLY A 79 20.03 15.90 -3.21
C GLY A 79 18.99 14.80 -3.37
N ASN A 80 17.75 15.01 -2.92
CA ASN A 80 16.66 14.05 -3.11
C ASN A 80 16.23 13.94 -4.59
N LEU A 81 16.36 15.01 -5.40
CA LEU A 81 16.16 14.93 -6.85
C LEU A 81 17.21 14.04 -7.51
N LYS A 82 18.50 14.24 -7.17
CA LYS A 82 19.58 13.37 -7.66
C LYS A 82 19.35 11.92 -7.21
N LEU A 83 18.95 11.69 -5.96
CA LEU A 83 18.63 10.37 -5.44
C LEU A 83 17.49 9.72 -6.25
N ALA A 84 16.38 10.43 -6.53
CA ALA A 84 15.28 9.91 -7.32
C ALA A 84 15.69 9.55 -8.75
N ASN A 85 16.48 10.43 -9.40
CA ASN A 85 17.04 10.16 -10.73
C ASN A 85 17.94 8.93 -10.74
N THR A 86 18.84 8.82 -9.79
CA THR A 86 19.79 7.70 -9.73
C THR A 86 19.06 6.41 -9.38
N MET A 87 18.13 6.43 -8.44
CA MET A 87 17.47 5.23 -7.93
C MET A 87 16.37 4.70 -8.86
N TRP A 88 15.58 5.59 -9.49
CA TRP A 88 14.34 5.26 -10.18
C TRP A 88 14.23 5.83 -11.60
N ASN A 89 15.29 6.48 -12.09
CA ASN A 89 15.29 7.20 -13.37
C ASN A 89 14.09 8.17 -13.53
N ASN A 90 13.74 8.89 -12.45
CA ASN A 90 12.65 9.86 -12.46
C ASN A 90 12.92 11.07 -11.57
N ASN A 91 12.02 12.07 -11.61
CA ASN A 91 12.16 13.35 -10.91
C ASN A 91 11.36 13.43 -9.59
N HIS A 92 10.90 12.31 -9.04
CA HIS A 92 10.03 12.28 -7.87
C HIS A 92 10.79 12.49 -6.54
N TRP A 93 11.46 13.63 -6.41
CA TRP A 93 12.27 13.98 -5.25
C TRP A 93 11.50 13.92 -3.91
N THR A 94 10.19 14.20 -3.91
CA THR A 94 9.35 14.12 -2.72
C THR A 94 9.19 12.69 -2.22
N ARG A 95 9.15 11.71 -3.14
CA ARG A 95 9.12 10.28 -2.81
C ARG A 95 10.47 9.80 -2.29
N ALA A 96 11.56 10.26 -2.89
CA ALA A 96 12.91 9.96 -2.38
C ALA A 96 13.12 10.52 -0.95
N LYS A 97 12.64 11.75 -0.68
CA LYS A 97 12.60 12.34 0.66
C LYS A 97 11.73 11.49 1.61
N PHE A 98 10.59 10.99 1.12
CA PHE A 98 9.68 10.17 1.92
C PHE A 98 10.28 8.79 2.23
N LEU A 99 10.96 8.15 1.28
CA LEU A 99 11.70 6.90 1.51
C LEU A 99 12.79 7.08 2.57
N ARG A 100 13.57 8.17 2.49
CA ARG A 100 14.56 8.52 3.51
C ARG A 100 13.91 8.61 4.88
N MET A 101 12.82 9.36 5.03
CA MET A 101 12.08 9.48 6.29
C MET A 101 11.62 8.12 6.81
N LEU A 102 11.03 7.26 5.95
CA LEU A 102 10.58 5.93 6.35
C LEU A 102 11.72 5.05 6.86
N LEU A 103 12.88 5.07 6.19
CA LEU A 103 14.04 4.31 6.63
C LEU A 103 14.52 4.71 8.02
N TYR A 104 14.60 6.01 8.31
CA TYR A 104 15.02 6.50 9.61
C TYR A 104 13.99 6.20 10.70
N GLU A 105 12.71 6.37 10.42
CA GLU A 105 11.62 6.03 11.35
C GLU A 105 11.58 4.53 11.64
N PHE A 106 11.78 3.68 10.64
CA PHE A 106 11.84 2.24 10.85
C PHE A 106 13.10 1.84 11.63
N GLU A 107 14.25 2.43 11.33
CA GLU A 107 15.49 2.17 12.08
C GLU A 107 15.34 2.53 13.56
N SER A 108 14.74 3.68 13.88
CA SER A 108 14.49 4.12 15.27
C SER A 108 13.60 3.15 16.06
N ARG A 109 12.77 2.38 15.34
CA ARG A 109 11.87 1.34 15.90
C ARG A 109 12.46 -0.07 15.86
N GLY A 110 13.73 -0.21 15.45
CA GLY A 110 14.37 -1.52 15.27
C GLY A 110 13.89 -2.32 14.08
N ILE A 111 13.18 -1.70 13.13
CA ILE A 111 12.65 -2.34 11.92
C ILE A 111 13.71 -2.23 10.81
N LYS A 112 14.51 -3.28 10.63
CA LYS A 112 15.66 -3.30 9.71
C LYS A 112 15.63 -4.43 8.69
N GLY A 113 14.47 -5.06 8.46
CA GLY A 113 14.33 -6.16 7.51
C GLY A 113 12.90 -6.70 7.44
N GLN A 114 12.68 -7.64 6.52
CA GLN A 114 11.37 -8.18 6.19
C GLN A 114 10.61 -8.74 7.40
N GLN A 115 11.27 -9.53 8.25
CA GLN A 115 10.62 -10.14 9.40
C GLN A 115 10.20 -9.11 10.45
N SER A 116 11.07 -8.14 10.76
CA SER A 116 10.76 -7.07 11.72
C SER A 116 9.66 -6.15 11.19
N LEU A 117 9.66 -5.85 9.88
CA LEU A 117 8.62 -5.07 9.23
C LEU A 117 7.27 -5.82 9.28
N LYS A 118 7.25 -7.10 8.91
CA LYS A 118 6.04 -7.93 8.97
C LYS A 118 5.48 -8.02 10.40
N LYS A 119 6.34 -8.29 11.39
CA LYS A 119 5.95 -8.34 12.80
C LYS A 119 5.29 -7.02 13.23
N TRP A 120 5.92 -5.90 12.88
CA TRP A 120 5.42 -4.58 13.26
C TRP A 120 4.06 -4.28 12.60
N VAL A 121 3.91 -4.43 11.27
CA VAL A 121 2.64 -4.11 10.58
C VAL A 121 1.50 -5.03 11.00
N SER A 122 1.79 -6.25 11.46
CA SER A 122 0.77 -7.19 11.92
C SER A 122 0.11 -6.74 13.24
N SER A 123 0.85 -6.01 14.09
CA SER A 123 0.37 -5.53 15.39
C SER A 123 0.10 -4.02 15.43
N ALA A 124 0.57 -3.25 14.44
CA ALA A 124 0.41 -1.81 14.42
C ALA A 124 -1.05 -1.39 14.18
N ASP A 125 -1.52 -0.43 14.98
CA ASP A 125 -2.81 0.21 14.84
C ASP A 125 -2.68 1.51 14.01
N PHE A 126 -3.58 1.72 13.04
CA PHE A 126 -3.47 2.88 12.17
C PHE A 126 -3.58 4.21 12.94
N GLU A 127 -4.57 4.35 13.80
CA GLU A 127 -4.82 5.60 14.53
C GLU A 127 -3.71 5.90 15.56
N LYS A 128 -3.23 4.85 16.26
CA LYS A 128 -2.22 5.00 17.33
C LYS A 128 -0.80 5.07 16.80
N ASP A 129 -0.46 4.26 15.80
CA ASP A 129 0.94 4.00 15.43
C ASP A 129 1.37 4.64 14.13
N ILE A 130 0.43 4.98 13.23
CA ILE A 130 0.69 5.43 11.87
C ILE A 130 0.26 6.87 11.64
N LYS A 131 -0.99 7.18 11.91
CA LYS A 131 -1.63 8.46 11.58
C LYS A 131 -0.84 9.65 12.11
N GLY A 132 -0.38 10.50 11.20
CA GLY A 132 0.39 11.70 11.53
C GLY A 132 1.84 11.46 11.95
N LYS A 133 2.30 10.21 12.13
CA LYS A 133 3.68 9.88 12.55
C LYS A 133 4.62 9.69 11.36
N PHE A 134 4.15 9.02 10.31
CA PHE A 134 4.93 8.78 9.10
C PHE A 134 4.57 9.81 8.05
N LYS A 135 5.21 10.99 8.10
CA LYS A 135 4.89 12.09 7.19
C LYS A 135 6.10 12.98 6.87
N THR A 136 6.10 13.53 5.68
CA THR A 136 6.85 14.73 5.29
C THR A 136 5.86 15.88 5.08
N LYS A 137 6.33 17.02 4.59
CA LYS A 137 5.42 18.10 4.17
C LYS A 137 4.51 17.68 3.02
N GLU A 138 5.03 16.83 2.12
CA GLU A 138 4.40 16.48 0.84
C GLU A 138 3.61 15.15 0.91
N HIS A 139 4.03 14.21 1.76
CA HIS A 139 3.47 12.85 1.82
C HIS A 139 3.23 12.38 3.26
N SER A 140 2.22 11.53 3.43
CA SER A 140 1.95 10.83 4.69
C SER A 140 1.38 9.44 4.42
N ILE A 141 1.62 8.48 5.31
CA ILE A 141 0.93 7.20 5.25
C ILE A 141 -0.51 7.38 5.72
N GLY A 142 -1.45 7.27 4.75
CA GLY A 142 -2.88 7.14 5.02
C GLY A 142 -3.30 5.68 5.20
N ILE A 143 -4.57 5.46 5.56
CA ILE A 143 -5.08 4.10 5.82
C ILE A 143 -4.93 3.17 4.59
N ALA A 144 -5.23 3.63 3.38
CA ALA A 144 -5.09 2.82 2.17
C ALA A 144 -3.64 2.38 1.94
N LEU A 145 -2.67 3.28 2.10
CA LEU A 145 -1.26 2.97 1.91
C LEU A 145 -0.72 2.04 3.01
N PHE A 146 -1.18 2.21 4.25
CA PHE A 146 -0.85 1.32 5.35
C PHE A 146 -1.41 -0.09 5.12
N GLN A 147 -2.67 -0.20 4.72
CA GLN A 147 -3.27 -1.50 4.40
C GLN A 147 -2.61 -2.15 3.18
N TRP A 148 -2.18 -1.37 2.19
CA TRP A 148 -1.41 -1.88 1.06
C TRP A 148 -0.07 -2.48 1.49
N LEU A 149 0.66 -1.81 2.39
CA LEU A 149 1.89 -2.38 2.97
C LEU A 149 1.60 -3.68 3.73
N ARG A 150 0.50 -3.75 4.49
CA ARG A 150 0.06 -4.95 5.19
C ARG A 150 -0.23 -6.11 4.24
N LEU A 151 -0.99 -5.88 3.17
CA LEU A 151 -1.30 -6.87 2.13
C LEU A 151 -0.02 -7.48 1.55
N ARG A 152 0.93 -6.64 1.12
CA ARG A 152 2.19 -7.10 0.56
C ARG A 152 3.07 -7.87 1.53
N LEU A 153 2.90 -7.66 2.81
CA LEU A 153 3.57 -8.42 3.88
C LEU A 153 2.80 -9.68 4.31
N GLY A 154 1.68 -9.98 3.64
CA GLY A 154 0.87 -11.17 3.85
C GLY A 154 -0.06 -11.09 5.06
N VAL A 155 -0.40 -9.87 5.52
CA VAL A 155 -1.48 -9.67 6.49
C VAL A 155 -2.80 -9.71 5.72
N ASP A 156 -3.74 -10.53 6.19
CA ASP A 156 -5.06 -10.62 5.57
C ASP A 156 -5.88 -9.37 5.89
N THR A 157 -6.06 -8.52 4.89
CA THR A 157 -6.75 -7.23 5.00
C THR A 157 -7.19 -6.73 3.61
N VAL A 158 -7.72 -5.50 3.54
CA VAL A 158 -8.21 -4.84 2.33
C VAL A 158 -7.56 -3.46 2.20
N LYS A 159 -7.16 -3.04 0.98
CA LYS A 159 -6.68 -1.69 0.67
C LYS A 159 -7.87 -0.80 0.29
N PRO A 160 -8.39 0.07 1.16
CA PRO A 160 -9.54 0.92 0.85
C PRO A 160 -9.16 2.11 -0.07
N ASP A 161 -8.72 1.81 -1.28
CA ASP A 161 -8.42 2.78 -2.33
C ASP A 161 -9.68 3.16 -3.14
N VAL A 162 -9.51 3.92 -4.23
CA VAL A 162 -10.62 4.41 -5.05
C VAL A 162 -11.44 3.26 -5.66
N HIS A 163 -10.81 2.15 -6.06
CA HIS A 163 -11.50 1.01 -6.66
C HIS A 163 -12.37 0.28 -5.64
N ILE A 164 -11.80 -0.02 -4.48
CA ILE A 164 -12.53 -0.63 -3.36
C ILE A 164 -13.66 0.28 -2.88
N MET A 165 -13.39 1.57 -2.71
CA MET A 165 -14.39 2.56 -2.29
C MET A 165 -15.57 2.64 -3.26
N ASN A 166 -15.30 2.67 -4.56
CA ASN A 166 -16.33 2.73 -5.60
C ASN A 166 -17.17 1.44 -5.60
N PHE A 167 -16.53 0.28 -5.55
CA PHE A 167 -17.24 -1.00 -5.51
C PHE A 167 -18.20 -1.09 -4.34
N VAL A 168 -17.71 -0.79 -3.12
CA VAL A 168 -18.56 -0.86 -1.92
C VAL A 168 -19.64 0.20 -1.95
N SER A 169 -19.32 1.45 -2.34
CA SER A 169 -20.32 2.55 -2.44
C SER A 169 -21.45 2.19 -3.42
N ASN A 170 -21.13 1.60 -4.56
CA ASN A 170 -22.10 1.15 -5.56
C ASN A 170 -22.99 0.01 -5.01
N ALA A 171 -22.38 -0.97 -4.34
CA ALA A 171 -23.10 -2.09 -3.77
C ALA A 171 -24.12 -1.65 -2.70
N VAL A 172 -23.76 -0.68 -1.85
CA VAL A 172 -24.62 -0.21 -0.75
C VAL A 172 -25.56 0.92 -1.15
N GLY A 173 -25.24 1.66 -2.24
CA GLY A 173 -26.05 2.77 -2.75
C GLY A 173 -25.81 4.10 -2.03
N ARG A 174 -24.66 4.28 -1.37
CA ARG A 174 -24.24 5.56 -0.74
C ARG A 174 -22.73 5.70 -0.68
N ARG A 175 -22.26 6.92 -0.48
CA ARG A 175 -20.85 7.19 -0.16
C ARG A 175 -20.48 6.56 1.18
N ILE A 176 -19.27 6.00 1.24
CA ILE A 176 -18.69 5.41 2.45
C ILE A 176 -17.30 5.98 2.72
N SER A 177 -16.83 5.86 3.95
CA SER A 177 -15.45 6.16 4.33
C SER A 177 -14.52 4.97 4.06
N GLN A 178 -13.21 5.23 4.02
CA GLN A 178 -12.20 4.17 3.89
C GLN A 178 -12.29 3.13 5.01
N GLN A 179 -12.56 3.58 6.24
CA GLN A 179 -12.72 2.66 7.38
C GLN A 179 -13.99 1.81 7.24
N GLU A 180 -15.10 2.40 6.80
CA GLU A 180 -16.34 1.63 6.54
C GLU A 180 -16.14 0.57 5.46
N ALA A 181 -15.39 0.90 4.37
CA ALA A 181 -15.08 -0.07 3.31
C ALA A 181 -14.22 -1.22 3.83
N LEU A 182 -13.17 -0.91 4.58
CA LEU A 182 -12.28 -1.89 5.20
C LEU A 182 -13.08 -2.83 6.11
N ASP A 183 -13.83 -2.29 7.06
CA ASP A 183 -14.59 -3.07 8.04
C ASP A 183 -15.65 -3.95 7.35
N ALA A 184 -16.36 -3.40 6.37
CA ALA A 184 -17.40 -4.12 5.65
C ALA A 184 -16.84 -5.31 4.85
N LEU A 185 -15.72 -5.13 4.15
CA LEU A 185 -15.12 -6.21 3.37
C LEU A 185 -14.45 -7.26 4.25
N MET A 186 -13.88 -6.90 5.40
CA MET A 186 -13.43 -7.86 6.40
C MET A 186 -14.58 -8.75 6.90
N ILE A 187 -15.74 -8.15 7.20
CA ILE A 187 -16.96 -8.90 7.61
C ILE A 187 -17.42 -9.82 6.46
N VAL A 188 -17.44 -9.34 5.21
CA VAL A 188 -17.87 -10.17 4.07
C VAL A 188 -16.90 -11.32 3.83
N ALA A 189 -15.60 -11.08 3.91
CA ALA A 189 -14.58 -12.11 3.76
C ALA A 189 -14.76 -13.23 4.81
N GLU A 190 -14.97 -12.87 6.08
CA GLU A 190 -15.28 -13.81 7.15
C GLU A 190 -16.56 -14.60 6.87
N GLN A 191 -17.67 -13.93 6.52
CA GLN A 191 -18.98 -14.56 6.24
C GLN A 191 -18.96 -15.48 5.01
N THR A 192 -18.03 -15.29 4.09
CA THR A 192 -17.88 -16.09 2.87
C THR A 192 -16.74 -17.11 2.94
N ASN A 193 -16.07 -17.19 4.09
CA ASN A 193 -14.88 -18.03 4.31
C ASN A 193 -13.78 -17.79 3.24
N ARG A 194 -13.62 -16.54 2.81
CA ARG A 194 -12.60 -16.10 1.85
C ARG A 194 -11.51 -15.29 2.55
N LYS A 195 -10.32 -15.26 1.99
CA LYS A 195 -9.29 -14.30 2.42
C LYS A 195 -9.65 -12.90 1.93
N ALA A 196 -9.60 -11.93 2.85
CA ALA A 196 -9.88 -10.53 2.53
C ALA A 196 -8.90 -9.98 1.46
N ALA A 197 -7.64 -10.40 1.50
CA ALA A 197 -6.62 -10.04 0.52
C ALA A 197 -6.96 -10.53 -0.91
N LEU A 198 -7.50 -11.74 -1.08
CA LEU A 198 -7.89 -12.26 -2.38
C LEU A 198 -9.18 -11.61 -2.89
N LEU A 199 -10.07 -11.26 -1.99
CA LEU A 199 -11.28 -10.49 -2.31
C LEU A 199 -10.93 -9.04 -2.74
N ASP A 200 -9.98 -8.41 -2.08
CA ASP A 200 -9.44 -7.09 -2.48
C ASP A 200 -8.92 -7.12 -3.91
N ALA A 201 -8.09 -8.10 -4.23
CA ALA A 201 -7.54 -8.29 -5.57
C ALA A 201 -8.64 -8.53 -6.62
N ALA A 202 -9.62 -9.38 -6.31
CA ALA A 202 -10.77 -9.65 -7.18
C ALA A 202 -11.56 -8.37 -7.51
N ILE A 203 -11.85 -7.55 -6.50
CA ILE A 203 -12.57 -6.29 -6.67
C ILE A 203 -11.74 -5.30 -7.51
N TRP A 204 -10.44 -5.21 -7.25
CA TRP A 204 -9.57 -4.30 -7.99
C TRP A 204 -9.53 -4.65 -9.49
N HIS A 205 -9.37 -5.94 -9.84
CA HIS A 205 -9.39 -6.40 -11.23
C HIS A 205 -10.75 -6.14 -11.88
N TYR A 206 -11.84 -6.49 -11.22
CA TYR A 206 -13.19 -6.22 -11.70
C TYR A 206 -13.43 -4.73 -11.99
N GLN A 207 -13.00 -3.83 -11.10
CA GLN A 207 -13.16 -2.38 -11.30
C GLN A 207 -12.28 -1.85 -12.43
N LYS A 208 -11.08 -2.40 -12.63
CA LYS A 208 -10.18 -2.02 -13.71
C LYS A 208 -10.76 -2.42 -15.07
N GLU A 209 -11.22 -3.65 -15.22
CA GLU A 209 -11.83 -4.16 -16.45
C GLU A 209 -13.06 -3.35 -16.87
N ASN A 210 -13.94 -3.02 -15.90
CA ASN A 210 -15.12 -2.20 -16.20
C ASN A 210 -14.77 -0.74 -16.56
N ALA A 211 -13.68 -0.20 -16.06
CA ALA A 211 -13.24 1.16 -16.42
C ALA A 211 -12.61 1.23 -17.82
N GLU A 212 -12.11 0.12 -18.36
CA GLU A 212 -11.54 0.03 -19.71
C GLU A 212 -12.62 -0.19 -20.78
N GLN A 213 -13.83 -0.61 -20.39
CA GLN A 213 -14.96 -0.89 -21.31
C GLN A 213 -15.96 0.27 -21.44
N GLY A 214 -15.87 1.34 -20.65
CA GLY A 214 -16.74 2.50 -20.64
C GLY A 214 -16.03 3.76 -21.04
#